data_888c6f258174323fdf288e589e320988
#
_entry.id   888c6f258174323fdf288e589e320988
#
_cell.length_a   1.000
_cell.length_b   1.000
_cell.length_c   1.000
_cell.angle_alpha   90.00
_cell.angle_beta   90.00
_cell.angle_gamma   90.00
#
_symmetry.space_group_name_H-M   'P 1'
#
loop_
_entity.id
_entity.type
_entity.pdbx_description
1 polymer ?
#
loop_
_entity_poly.entity_id
_entity_poly.type
_entity_poly.pdbx_seq_one_letter_code
_entity_poly.pdbx_strand_id
1 'polypeptide(L)'
;MRFDEVDRSTAVQSSACRRVHAMKNLLTDISGVRVGHADDATLASGVTAVIFDKPAVAAIDVRGGGPGIREAAVLELANTVERIDAIALAGGSAFGLEAGAGMQAWLAEQGRGFAIRGAIIPIVPGAIVFDLLNGGDKAWGRFAPYRDLGYAAAAAAATDFALGSAGAGLGATTANFKGGLGSASAATPGGVRVAALAVVNAVGSVTVGDGPWFWAAPFEADGEYGGRGMPQAFTPGMLTMRLKGGTAATSVENTTLAVVATDAVLTKPQAKRLAMIAQTGFARAIYPVHAPLDGDVVFAAATCEKPIDPLAGLTELGMVAANVVARAIARGVYAATALPFPDALPAWKDRFG
;
A
#
# COMPACT_ATOMS: atom_id res chain seq x y z
N MET A 1 -35.71 7.41 -68.84
CA MET A 1 -35.40 6.80 -67.52
C MET A 1 -33.91 6.75 -67.34
N ARG A 2 -33.35 7.65 -66.56
CA ARG A 2 -31.94 7.65 -66.15
C ARG A 2 -31.95 7.50 -64.67
N PHE A 3 -31.22 6.52 -64.14
CA PHE A 3 -30.96 6.31 -62.72
C PHE A 3 -29.77 7.19 -62.35
N ASP A 4 -29.95 8.08 -61.37
CA ASP A 4 -28.89 8.87 -60.77
C ASP A 4 -28.12 8.01 -59.77
N GLU A 5 -26.79 7.96 -59.93
CA GLU A 5 -25.84 7.37 -59.02
C GLU A 5 -25.73 8.25 -57.78
N VAL A 6 -26.01 7.68 -56.63
CA VAL A 6 -25.76 8.30 -55.33
C VAL A 6 -24.34 7.97 -54.90
N ASP A 7 -23.49 9.01 -54.91
CA ASP A 7 -22.14 9.00 -54.39
C ASP A 7 -22.13 8.73 -52.86
N ARG A 8 -21.57 7.58 -52.45
CA ARG A 8 -21.36 7.21 -51.06
C ARG A 8 -19.89 7.38 -50.72
N SER A 9 -19.44 8.61 -50.54
CA SER A 9 -18.17 8.88 -49.89
C SER A 9 -18.39 8.97 -48.36
N THR A 10 -18.44 7.84 -47.69
CA THR A 10 -18.38 7.76 -46.24
C THR A 10 -16.92 7.85 -45.81
N ALA A 11 -16.51 9.02 -45.35
CA ALA A 11 -15.26 9.23 -44.67
C ALA A 11 -15.20 8.35 -43.41
N VAL A 12 -14.36 7.33 -43.45
CA VAL A 12 -14.00 6.52 -42.29
C VAL A 12 -13.19 7.43 -41.37
N GLN A 13 -13.82 8.00 -40.35
CA GLN A 13 -13.08 8.61 -39.25
C GLN A 13 -12.32 7.52 -38.53
N SER A 14 -11.00 7.51 -38.71
CA SER A 14 -10.06 6.71 -37.94
C SER A 14 -10.16 7.13 -36.48
N SER A 15 -10.92 6.36 -35.68
CA SER A 15 -10.89 6.43 -34.24
C SER A 15 -9.49 6.03 -33.81
N ALA A 16 -8.70 7.02 -33.34
CA ALA A 16 -7.42 6.76 -32.69
C ALA A 16 -7.65 5.79 -31.52
N CYS A 17 -7.32 4.52 -31.74
CA CYS A 17 -7.34 3.49 -30.72
C CYS A 17 -6.37 3.96 -29.61
N ARG A 18 -6.90 4.52 -28.50
CA ARG A 18 -6.10 4.77 -27.31
C ARG A 18 -5.53 3.43 -26.90
N ARG A 19 -4.22 3.25 -27.03
CA ARG A 19 -3.52 2.10 -26.49
C ARG A 19 -3.86 2.02 -25.01
N VAL A 20 -4.66 1.03 -24.63
CA VAL A 20 -4.82 0.66 -23.22
C VAL A 20 -3.44 0.20 -22.77
N HIS A 21 -2.72 1.04 -22.03
CA HIS A 21 -1.45 0.65 -21.46
C HIS A 21 -1.71 -0.57 -20.57
N ALA A 22 -1.00 -1.66 -20.83
CA ALA A 22 -1.05 -2.86 -19.98
C ALA A 22 -0.75 -2.43 -18.54
N MET A 23 -1.55 -2.92 -17.57
CA MET A 23 -1.34 -2.62 -16.17
C MET A 23 -0.06 -3.31 -15.69
N LYS A 24 0.76 -2.59 -14.94
CA LYS A 24 2.01 -3.08 -14.35
C LYS A 24 1.76 -3.92 -13.09
N ASN A 25 0.52 -3.95 -12.61
CA ASN A 25 0.13 -4.54 -11.33
C ASN A 25 0.80 -3.85 -10.13
N LEU A 26 0.88 -2.52 -10.20
CA LEU A 26 1.48 -1.62 -9.23
C LEU A 26 0.52 -0.48 -8.84
N LEU A 27 0.77 0.17 -7.70
CA LEU A 27 0.01 1.35 -7.26
C LEU A 27 0.01 2.46 -8.33
N THR A 28 1.10 2.56 -9.07
CA THR A 28 1.33 3.54 -10.13
C THR A 28 0.56 3.27 -11.42
N ASP A 29 -0.26 2.22 -11.50
CA ASP A 29 -1.27 2.07 -12.55
C ASP A 29 -2.39 3.11 -12.44
N ILE A 30 -2.47 3.78 -11.28
CA ILE A 30 -3.30 4.98 -11.11
C ILE A 30 -2.51 6.17 -11.63
N SER A 31 -3.03 6.82 -12.65
CA SER A 31 -2.43 8.00 -13.25
C SER A 31 -2.20 9.10 -12.21
N GLY A 32 -1.03 9.74 -12.25
CA GLY A 32 -0.67 10.79 -11.30
C GLY A 32 -0.19 10.28 -9.93
N VAL A 33 0.04 8.97 -9.77
CA VAL A 33 0.65 8.39 -8.56
C VAL A 33 2.07 7.94 -8.88
N ARG A 34 3.02 8.30 -8.00
CA ARG A 34 4.42 7.87 -8.03
C ARG A 34 4.80 7.27 -6.69
N VAL A 35 5.72 6.31 -6.71
CA VAL A 35 6.24 5.65 -5.51
C VAL A 35 7.77 5.70 -5.55
N GLY A 36 8.38 6.05 -4.42
CA GLY A 36 9.84 6.01 -4.27
C GLY A 36 10.25 5.40 -2.93
N HIS A 37 11.45 4.85 -2.89
CA HIS A 37 12.02 4.21 -1.72
C HIS A 37 13.37 4.84 -1.35
N ALA A 38 13.66 4.83 -0.05
CA ALA A 38 15.00 5.02 0.46
C ALA A 38 15.25 3.96 1.54
N ASP A 39 16.30 3.18 1.34
CA ASP A 39 16.66 2.02 2.14
C ASP A 39 17.97 2.28 2.89
N ASP A 40 18.06 1.84 4.14
CA ASP A 40 19.30 1.77 4.88
C ASP A 40 19.53 0.32 5.35
N ALA A 41 20.46 -0.36 4.68
CA ALA A 41 20.76 -1.77 4.92
C ALA A 41 21.42 -1.99 6.30
N THR A 42 22.21 -1.03 6.80
CA THR A 42 22.82 -1.08 8.13
C THR A 42 21.76 -0.97 9.21
N LEU A 43 20.87 0.00 9.03
CA LEU A 43 19.70 0.19 9.88
C LEU A 43 18.68 -0.98 9.74
N ALA A 44 18.68 -1.70 8.63
CA ALA A 44 17.65 -2.65 8.22
C ALA A 44 16.25 -2.04 8.30
N SER A 45 16.09 -0.85 7.78
CA SER A 45 14.84 -0.09 7.77
C SER A 45 14.82 0.85 6.56
N GLY A 46 13.67 1.45 6.26
CA GLY A 46 13.55 2.35 5.13
C GLY A 46 12.24 3.12 5.11
N VAL A 47 12.10 3.93 4.09
CA VAL A 47 10.94 4.79 3.84
C VAL A 47 10.39 4.58 2.44
N THR A 48 9.08 4.57 2.32
CA THR A 48 8.35 4.59 1.06
C THR A 48 7.53 5.87 0.97
N ALA A 49 7.77 6.65 -0.07
CA ALA A 49 6.99 7.83 -0.40
C ALA A 49 5.93 7.49 -1.47
N VAL A 50 4.67 7.80 -1.21
CA VAL A 50 3.61 7.82 -2.23
C VAL A 50 3.31 9.27 -2.54
N ILE A 51 3.61 9.71 -3.76
CA ILE A 51 3.49 11.11 -4.21
C ILE A 51 2.36 11.22 -5.22
N PHE A 52 1.50 12.22 -5.07
CA PHE A 52 0.44 12.52 -6.03
C PHE A 52 0.85 13.69 -6.91
N ASP A 53 0.87 13.56 -8.23
CA ASP A 53 1.22 14.65 -9.17
C ASP A 53 0.34 15.89 -9.00
N LYS A 54 -0.93 15.67 -8.62
CA LYS A 54 -1.89 16.68 -8.15
C LYS A 54 -2.47 16.24 -6.81
N PRO A 55 -2.79 17.16 -5.90
CA PRO A 55 -3.36 16.78 -4.61
C PRO A 55 -4.58 15.86 -4.75
N ALA A 56 -4.57 14.72 -4.05
CA ALA A 56 -5.59 13.69 -4.10
C ALA A 56 -6.60 13.84 -2.96
N VAL A 57 -7.87 13.57 -3.21
CA VAL A 57 -8.88 13.40 -2.14
C VAL A 57 -8.49 12.19 -1.33
N ALA A 58 -8.39 12.32 0.00
CA ALA A 58 -7.94 11.23 0.84
C ALA A 58 -8.70 11.07 2.15
N ALA A 59 -8.68 9.86 2.68
CA ALA A 59 -9.18 9.51 4.00
C ALA A 59 -8.36 8.34 4.59
N ILE A 60 -8.55 8.08 5.86
CA ILE A 60 -7.85 7.03 6.62
C ILE A 60 -8.86 6.17 7.38
N ASP A 61 -8.58 4.87 7.52
CA ASP A 61 -9.27 3.98 8.44
C ASP A 61 -8.25 3.20 9.27
N VAL A 62 -8.38 3.28 10.59
CA VAL A 62 -7.50 2.65 11.57
C VAL A 62 -8.23 1.51 12.25
N ARG A 63 -7.65 0.30 12.26
CA ARG A 63 -8.25 -0.89 12.89
C ARG A 63 -7.37 -1.49 13.96
N GLY A 64 -6.06 -1.32 13.88
CA GLY A 64 -5.16 -1.73 14.96
C GLY A 64 -5.33 -0.88 16.21
N GLY A 65 -5.05 -1.46 17.38
CA GLY A 65 -5.17 -0.79 18.68
C GLY A 65 -3.95 0.07 19.06
N GLY A 66 -2.81 -0.06 18.35
CA GLY A 66 -1.55 0.68 18.58
C GLY A 66 -1.02 1.41 17.36
N PRO A 67 -1.78 2.30 16.68
CA PRO A 67 -1.35 2.94 15.44
C PRO A 67 -0.28 4.00 15.69
N GLY A 68 0.81 3.97 14.91
CA GLY A 68 1.78 5.05 14.78
C GLY A 68 1.49 5.87 13.54
N ILE A 69 0.82 7.02 13.69
CA ILE A 69 0.35 7.85 12.58
C ILE A 69 0.72 9.33 12.77
N ARG A 70 1.01 10.00 11.65
CA ARG A 70 1.33 11.44 11.58
C ARG A 70 0.26 12.17 10.78
N GLU A 71 -0.11 13.36 11.24
CA GLU A 71 -1.01 14.30 10.52
C GLU A 71 -2.36 13.68 10.08
N ALA A 72 -2.77 12.58 10.71
CA ALA A 72 -3.98 11.85 10.34
C ALA A 72 -5.27 12.63 10.64
N ALA A 73 -5.23 13.57 11.58
CA ALA A 73 -6.39 14.40 11.92
C ALA A 73 -6.91 15.20 10.72
N VAL A 74 -6.04 15.60 9.78
CA VAL A 74 -6.49 16.31 8.55
C VAL A 74 -7.40 15.46 7.67
N LEU A 75 -7.32 14.12 7.81
CA LEU A 75 -8.11 13.16 7.05
C LEU A 75 -9.48 12.88 7.66
N GLU A 76 -9.77 13.39 8.86
CA GLU A 76 -11.08 13.26 9.49
C GLU A 76 -12.14 14.05 8.73
N LEU A 77 -13.37 13.50 8.66
CA LEU A 77 -14.44 14.00 7.80
C LEU A 77 -14.88 15.42 8.13
N ALA A 78 -14.77 15.83 9.40
CA ALA A 78 -15.15 17.17 9.85
C ALA A 78 -14.11 18.25 9.52
N ASN A 79 -12.91 17.88 9.06
CA ASN A 79 -11.81 18.81 8.81
C ASN A 79 -11.83 19.34 7.39
N THR A 80 -11.45 20.62 7.23
CA THR A 80 -11.58 21.40 6.00
C THR A 80 -10.63 20.94 4.88
N VAL A 81 -9.47 20.34 5.24
CA VAL A 81 -8.52 19.86 4.25
C VAL A 81 -9.07 18.60 3.58
N GLU A 82 -9.36 18.72 2.28
CA GLU A 82 -9.93 17.60 1.51
C GLU A 82 -8.88 16.79 0.74
N ARG A 83 -7.72 17.41 0.47
CA ARG A 83 -6.71 16.84 -0.42
C ARG A 83 -5.34 16.85 0.23
N ILE A 84 -4.51 15.86 -0.14
CA ILE A 84 -3.15 15.70 0.33
C ILE A 84 -2.18 15.61 -0.84
N ASP A 85 -0.90 15.93 -0.59
CA ASP A 85 0.15 15.93 -1.60
C ASP A 85 0.91 14.60 -1.67
N ALA A 86 1.01 13.89 -0.54
CA ALA A 86 1.75 12.63 -0.44
C ALA A 86 1.30 11.82 0.80
N ILE A 87 1.76 10.55 0.87
CA ILE A 87 1.64 9.69 2.04
C ILE A 87 3.03 9.12 2.35
N ALA A 88 3.47 9.26 3.61
CA ALA A 88 4.72 8.69 4.11
C ALA A 88 4.48 7.34 4.79
N LEU A 89 5.19 6.30 4.35
CA LEU A 89 5.23 5.01 5.03
C LEU A 89 6.68 4.76 5.46
N ALA A 90 6.92 4.40 6.72
CA ALA A 90 8.28 4.25 7.23
C ALA A 90 8.40 3.06 8.19
N GLY A 91 9.61 2.49 8.29
CA GLY A 91 10.02 1.72 9.45
C GLY A 91 10.28 2.61 10.67
N GLY A 92 10.93 2.07 11.68
CA GLY A 92 11.45 2.85 12.82
C GLY A 92 10.44 3.19 13.91
N SER A 93 9.22 2.61 13.89
CA SER A 93 8.21 2.95 14.88
C SER A 93 7.99 4.47 14.95
N ALA A 94 7.73 5.02 16.13
CA ALA A 94 7.49 6.46 16.31
C ALA A 94 8.59 7.37 15.73
N PHE A 95 9.85 6.92 15.68
CA PHE A 95 10.94 7.68 15.06
C PHE A 95 10.75 7.85 13.55
N GLY A 96 10.15 6.86 12.88
CA GLY A 96 9.83 6.89 11.45
C GLY A 96 8.82 7.96 11.07
N LEU A 97 8.05 8.50 12.02
CA LEU A 97 7.08 9.59 11.73
C LEU A 97 7.77 10.86 11.18
N GLU A 98 9.08 11.02 11.40
CA GLU A 98 9.84 12.13 10.81
C GLU A 98 10.01 12.04 9.29
N ALA A 99 9.80 10.86 8.68
CA ALA A 99 9.84 10.70 7.22
C ALA A 99 8.91 11.68 6.50
N GLY A 100 7.71 11.91 7.06
CA GLY A 100 6.78 12.90 6.54
C GLY A 100 7.36 14.32 6.48
N ALA A 101 8.20 14.71 7.45
CA ALA A 101 8.86 16.02 7.46
C ALA A 101 9.91 16.16 6.33
N GLY A 102 10.65 15.08 6.05
CA GLY A 102 11.58 15.04 4.91
C GLY A 102 10.85 15.17 3.57
N MET A 103 9.74 14.45 3.39
CA MET A 103 8.90 14.55 2.19
C MET A 103 8.27 15.95 2.04
N GLN A 104 7.85 16.58 3.15
CA GLN A 104 7.37 17.96 3.15
C GLN A 104 8.43 18.94 2.66
N ALA A 105 9.68 18.77 3.10
CA ALA A 105 10.79 19.60 2.66
C ALA A 105 11.00 19.48 1.14
N TRP A 106 11.06 18.24 0.61
CA TRP A 106 11.21 18.00 -0.82
C TRP A 106 10.07 18.59 -1.65
N LEU A 107 8.82 18.40 -1.22
CA LEU A 107 7.64 18.97 -1.92
C LEU A 107 7.65 20.49 -1.91
N ALA A 108 8.01 21.12 -0.78
CA ALA A 108 8.10 22.58 -0.66
C ALA A 108 9.15 23.17 -1.61
N GLU A 109 10.32 22.53 -1.77
CA GLU A 109 11.35 22.90 -2.75
C GLU A 109 10.84 22.84 -4.19
N GLN A 110 9.87 21.93 -4.48
CA GLN A 110 9.21 21.85 -5.79
C GLN A 110 8.04 22.84 -5.93
N GLY A 111 7.81 23.72 -4.95
CA GLY A 111 6.68 24.65 -4.95
C GLY A 111 5.32 23.96 -4.85
N ARG A 112 5.25 22.77 -4.26
CA ARG A 112 4.04 21.92 -4.16
C ARG A 112 3.49 21.92 -2.75
N GLY A 113 2.16 22.08 -2.61
CA GLY A 113 1.47 22.08 -1.33
C GLY A 113 0.25 22.98 -1.34
N PHE A 114 -0.41 23.07 -0.21
CA PHE A 114 -1.53 23.97 0.03
C PHE A 114 -1.04 25.42 0.11
N ALA A 115 -1.53 26.28 -0.78
CA ALA A 115 -1.13 27.68 -0.83
C ALA A 115 -2.02 28.53 0.08
N ILE A 116 -1.40 29.29 1.01
CA ILE A 116 -2.08 30.26 1.87
C ILE A 116 -1.24 31.54 2.03
N ARG A 117 -1.76 32.69 1.64
CA ARG A 117 -1.11 34.00 1.79
C ARG A 117 0.36 34.04 1.33
N GLY A 118 0.71 33.30 0.28
CA GLY A 118 2.07 33.20 -0.25
C GLY A 118 2.95 32.12 0.38
N ALA A 119 2.52 31.46 1.43
CA ALA A 119 3.18 30.25 1.95
C ALA A 119 2.65 29.01 1.19
N ILE A 120 3.53 28.04 0.97
CA ILE A 120 3.19 26.72 0.38
C ILE A 120 3.46 25.66 1.45
N ILE A 121 2.43 24.93 1.85
CA ILE A 121 2.48 23.97 2.94
C ILE A 121 2.07 22.60 2.40
N PRO A 122 3.02 21.67 2.14
CA PRO A 122 2.69 20.32 1.73
C PRO A 122 1.97 19.56 2.84
N ILE A 123 0.90 18.85 2.49
CA ILE A 123 0.12 18.01 3.41
C ILE A 123 0.57 16.57 3.21
N VAL A 124 1.27 16.01 4.21
CA VAL A 124 1.91 14.69 4.12
C VAL A 124 1.58 13.84 5.35
N PRO A 125 0.36 13.27 5.44
CA PRO A 125 0.07 12.27 6.44
C PRO A 125 0.93 11.03 6.24
N GLY A 126 1.11 10.25 7.32
CA GLY A 126 1.92 9.03 7.24
C GLY A 126 1.63 8.05 8.35
N ALA A 127 2.19 6.86 8.21
CA ALA A 127 2.15 5.80 9.20
C ALA A 127 3.44 4.99 9.21
N ILE A 128 3.68 4.29 10.32
CA ILE A 128 4.93 3.55 10.54
C ILE A 128 4.67 2.08 10.84
N VAL A 129 5.69 1.26 10.59
CA VAL A 129 5.79 -0.10 11.10
C VAL A 129 6.90 -0.18 12.15
N PHE A 130 6.75 -1.12 13.08
CA PHE A 130 7.77 -1.39 14.08
C PHE A 130 8.77 -2.43 13.55
N ASP A 131 10.00 -2.00 13.29
CA ASP A 131 11.11 -2.83 12.82
C ASP A 131 12.40 -2.65 13.63
N LEU A 132 12.29 -2.14 14.86
CA LEU A 132 13.45 -1.81 15.70
C LEU A 132 14.22 -3.03 16.21
N LEU A 133 13.59 -4.21 16.26
CA LEU A 133 14.15 -5.44 16.83
C LEU A 133 14.52 -6.49 15.75
N ASN A 134 14.85 -6.05 14.55
CA ASN A 134 15.09 -6.93 13.40
C ASN A 134 16.57 -7.25 13.12
N GLY A 135 17.47 -6.91 14.03
CA GLY A 135 18.91 -7.18 13.91
C GLY A 135 19.75 -6.05 13.29
N GLY A 136 19.14 -5.01 12.70
CA GLY A 136 19.87 -3.85 12.19
C GLY A 136 20.38 -2.91 13.28
N ASP A 137 21.41 -2.13 12.97
CA ASP A 137 21.99 -1.14 13.89
C ASP A 137 21.06 0.06 14.04
N LYS A 138 20.57 0.30 15.26
CA LYS A 138 19.70 1.42 15.64
C LYS A 138 20.43 2.49 16.45
N ALA A 139 21.76 2.44 16.51
CA ALA A 139 22.59 3.39 17.26
C ALA A 139 22.81 4.70 16.48
N TRP A 140 21.79 5.34 16.01
CA TRP A 140 21.83 6.56 15.19
C TRP A 140 22.12 7.86 15.97
N GLY A 141 22.35 7.82 17.28
CA GLY A 141 22.64 8.98 18.09
C GLY A 141 21.40 9.83 18.44
N ARG A 142 21.50 11.16 18.35
CA ARG A 142 20.44 12.07 18.80
C ARG A 142 19.19 12.04 17.91
N PHE A 143 19.36 11.96 16.60
CA PHE A 143 18.29 12.03 15.63
C PHE A 143 18.28 10.79 14.72
N ALA A 144 17.13 10.15 14.64
CA ALA A 144 16.93 9.04 13.74
C ALA A 144 16.94 9.51 12.26
N PRO A 145 17.43 8.72 11.30
CA PRO A 145 17.69 9.18 9.93
C PRO A 145 16.42 9.26 9.05
N TYR A 146 15.24 9.05 9.61
CA TYR A 146 14.01 8.91 8.81
C TYR A 146 13.59 10.20 8.10
N ARG A 147 13.99 11.38 8.58
CA ARG A 147 13.76 12.64 7.85
C ARG A 147 14.52 12.66 6.53
N ASP A 148 15.79 12.31 6.55
CA ASP A 148 16.64 12.28 5.36
C ASP A 148 16.20 11.16 4.39
N LEU A 149 15.85 9.98 4.94
CA LEU A 149 15.27 8.89 4.16
C LEU A 149 13.92 9.30 3.51
N GLY A 150 13.08 10.06 4.22
CA GLY A 150 11.83 10.58 3.68
C GLY A 150 12.04 11.53 2.50
N TYR A 151 13.02 12.44 2.61
CA TYR A 151 13.41 13.34 1.53
C TYR A 151 13.93 12.55 0.31
N ALA A 152 14.84 11.60 0.54
CA ALA A 152 15.42 10.76 -0.50
C ALA A 152 14.37 9.88 -1.20
N ALA A 153 13.44 9.28 -0.44
CA ALA A 153 12.34 8.50 -0.99
C ALA A 153 11.42 9.36 -1.88
N ALA A 154 11.10 10.59 -1.48
CA ALA A 154 10.31 11.51 -2.30
C ALA A 154 11.05 11.88 -3.59
N ALA A 155 12.35 12.14 -3.52
CA ALA A 155 13.18 12.47 -4.70
C ALA A 155 13.30 11.29 -5.69
N ALA A 156 13.25 10.04 -5.18
CA ALA A 156 13.30 8.81 -5.98
C ALA A 156 11.95 8.39 -6.57
N ALA A 157 10.87 9.13 -6.35
CA ALA A 157 9.52 8.72 -6.73
C ALA A 157 9.35 8.60 -8.26
N ALA A 158 8.97 7.41 -8.72
CA ALA A 158 8.81 7.03 -10.12
C ALA A 158 7.54 6.19 -10.36
N THR A 159 7.29 5.82 -11.61
CA THR A 159 6.19 4.92 -11.97
C THR A 159 6.54 3.44 -11.87
N ASP A 160 7.83 3.11 -11.72
CA ASP A 160 8.33 1.76 -11.46
C ASP A 160 9.07 1.77 -10.12
N PHE A 161 8.81 0.76 -9.30
CA PHE A 161 9.39 0.64 -7.97
C PHE A 161 9.54 -0.83 -7.56
N ALA A 162 10.47 -1.10 -6.67
CA ALA A 162 10.76 -2.44 -6.17
C ALA A 162 9.68 -2.94 -5.19
N LEU A 163 9.49 -4.26 -5.14
CA LEU A 163 8.67 -4.95 -4.15
C LEU A 163 9.56 -5.78 -3.21
N GLY A 164 8.98 -6.31 -2.14
CA GLY A 164 9.64 -7.17 -1.18
C GLY A 164 10.42 -6.37 -0.14
N SER A 165 11.72 -6.65 0.01
CA SER A 165 12.60 -6.01 0.99
C SER A 165 13.07 -4.65 0.47
N ALA A 166 12.15 -3.70 0.31
CA ALA A 166 12.40 -2.34 -0.18
C ALA A 166 11.61 -1.31 0.61
N GLY A 167 12.15 -0.10 0.74
CA GLY A 167 11.51 1.01 1.45
C GLY A 167 11.07 0.64 2.85
N ALA A 168 9.86 1.03 3.22
CA ALA A 168 9.26 0.69 4.52
C ALA A 168 9.09 -0.83 4.74
N GLY A 169 9.20 -1.65 3.68
CA GLY A 169 9.16 -3.11 3.76
C GLY A 169 10.50 -3.77 4.09
N LEU A 170 11.63 -3.02 4.06
CA LEU A 170 12.96 -3.60 4.24
C LEU A 170 13.10 -4.32 5.58
N GLY A 171 12.68 -3.69 6.68
CA GLY A 171 12.78 -4.24 8.03
C GLY A 171 11.58 -5.10 8.48
N ALA A 172 10.53 -5.18 7.68
CA ALA A 172 9.26 -5.78 8.05
C ALA A 172 9.32 -7.31 8.18
N THR A 173 8.54 -7.87 9.11
CA THR A 173 8.43 -9.32 9.37
C THR A 173 6.98 -9.70 9.68
N THR A 174 6.62 -10.99 9.51
CA THR A 174 5.32 -11.56 9.92
C THR A 174 5.53 -12.57 11.05
N ALA A 175 4.49 -13.33 11.41
CA ALA A 175 4.61 -14.36 12.45
C ALA A 175 5.64 -15.45 12.12
N ASN A 176 5.89 -15.76 10.85
CA ASN A 176 6.68 -16.89 10.42
C ASN A 176 7.64 -16.62 9.25
N PHE A 177 7.51 -15.49 8.56
CA PHE A 177 8.33 -15.13 7.41
C PHE A 177 8.80 -13.67 7.45
N LYS A 178 9.83 -13.39 6.68
CA LYS A 178 10.17 -12.02 6.30
C LYS A 178 8.94 -11.37 5.69
N GLY A 179 8.55 -10.22 6.21
CA GLY A 179 7.55 -9.34 5.63
C GLY A 179 8.12 -8.55 4.45
N GLY A 180 7.39 -7.57 3.96
CA GLY A 180 7.89 -6.77 2.84
C GLY A 180 6.86 -5.78 2.32
N LEU A 181 7.22 -5.10 1.24
CA LEU A 181 6.35 -4.19 0.52
C LEU A 181 5.79 -4.88 -0.72
N GLY A 182 4.48 -4.86 -0.88
CA GLY A 182 3.81 -5.39 -2.06
C GLY A 182 2.85 -4.41 -2.70
N SER A 183 2.49 -4.68 -3.93
CA SER A 183 1.53 -3.86 -4.66
C SER A 183 0.74 -4.71 -5.63
N ALA A 184 -0.50 -4.34 -5.89
CA ALA A 184 -1.37 -4.97 -6.88
C ALA A 184 -2.36 -3.95 -7.44
N SER A 185 -2.86 -4.21 -8.63
CA SER A 185 -3.88 -3.38 -9.27
C SER A 185 -4.94 -4.21 -9.98
N ALA A 186 -6.09 -3.61 -10.21
CA ALA A 186 -7.19 -4.15 -11.01
C ALA A 186 -8.03 -3.01 -11.59
N ALA A 187 -8.90 -3.36 -12.54
CA ALA A 187 -9.94 -2.46 -13.01
C ALA A 187 -11.31 -3.07 -12.74
N THR A 188 -12.29 -2.24 -12.44
CA THR A 188 -13.69 -2.64 -12.44
C THR A 188 -14.17 -2.92 -13.86
N PRO A 189 -15.27 -3.66 -14.07
CA PRO A 189 -15.89 -3.82 -15.38
C PRO A 189 -16.18 -2.49 -16.11
N GLY A 190 -16.47 -1.44 -15.36
CA GLY A 190 -16.63 -0.08 -15.87
C GLY A 190 -15.32 0.64 -16.23
N GLY A 191 -14.17 -0.03 -16.09
CA GLY A 191 -12.85 0.50 -16.44
C GLY A 191 -12.27 1.49 -15.43
N VAL A 192 -12.87 1.63 -14.24
CA VAL A 192 -12.29 2.39 -13.12
C VAL A 192 -11.14 1.57 -12.54
N ARG A 193 -9.97 2.18 -12.40
CA ARG A 193 -8.79 1.52 -11.84
C ARG A 193 -8.75 1.68 -10.33
N VAL A 194 -8.32 0.63 -9.66
CA VAL A 194 -7.97 0.63 -8.25
C VAL A 194 -6.69 -0.16 -8.04
N ALA A 195 -5.80 0.36 -7.21
CA ALA A 195 -4.53 -0.27 -6.90
C ALA A 195 -4.21 -0.13 -5.41
N ALA A 196 -3.44 -1.06 -4.89
CA ALA A 196 -2.99 -1.04 -3.51
C ALA A 196 -1.48 -1.21 -3.42
N LEU A 197 -0.88 -0.59 -2.40
CA LEU A 197 0.45 -0.84 -1.90
C LEU A 197 0.32 -1.23 -0.42
N ALA A 198 1.01 -2.29 0.01
CA ALA A 198 0.98 -2.73 1.40
C ALA A 198 2.40 -2.90 1.95
N VAL A 199 2.63 -2.42 3.18
CA VAL A 199 3.82 -2.72 3.98
C VAL A 199 3.41 -3.75 5.02
N VAL A 200 3.96 -4.97 4.93
CA VAL A 200 3.49 -6.14 5.68
C VAL A 200 4.43 -6.44 6.84
N ASN A 201 4.09 -5.92 8.00
CA ASN A 201 4.79 -6.20 9.27
C ASN A 201 3.80 -6.78 10.30
N ALA A 202 3.03 -7.79 9.89
CA ALA A 202 1.86 -8.29 10.56
C ALA A 202 2.15 -9.06 11.86
N VAL A 203 1.24 -8.97 12.83
CA VAL A 203 1.26 -9.83 14.03
C VAL A 203 1.01 -11.29 13.67
N GLY A 204 0.11 -11.53 12.72
CA GLY A 204 -0.28 -12.86 12.27
C GLY A 204 0.55 -13.39 11.12
N SER A 205 0.14 -14.57 10.64
CA SER A 205 0.71 -15.23 9.47
C SER A 205 -0.02 -14.85 8.19
N VAL A 206 0.73 -14.70 7.11
CA VAL A 206 0.20 -14.48 5.75
C VAL A 206 -0.03 -15.82 5.03
N THR A 207 0.48 -16.92 5.58
CA THR A 207 0.31 -18.28 5.05
C THR A 207 -0.55 -19.15 5.95
N VAL A 208 -1.15 -20.18 5.35
CA VAL A 208 -1.94 -21.21 6.04
C VAL A 208 -1.01 -22.18 6.74
N GLY A 209 -1.01 -22.15 8.07
CA GLY A 209 -0.10 -23.00 8.87
C GLY A 209 1.37 -22.76 8.51
N ASP A 210 2.16 -23.85 8.42
CA ASP A 210 3.57 -23.83 7.98
C ASP A 210 3.73 -24.10 6.48
N GLY A 211 2.62 -24.13 5.74
CA GLY A 211 2.63 -24.47 4.33
C GLY A 211 2.90 -23.29 3.40
N PRO A 212 2.99 -23.59 2.08
CA PRO A 212 3.28 -22.57 1.08
C PRO A 212 2.06 -21.73 0.67
N TRP A 213 0.88 -22.04 1.18
CA TRP A 213 -0.39 -21.47 0.75
C TRP A 213 -0.63 -20.11 1.39
N PHE A 214 -0.81 -19.08 0.60
CA PHE A 214 -1.23 -17.76 1.09
C PHE A 214 -2.72 -17.75 1.42
N TRP A 215 -3.13 -17.09 2.51
CA TRP A 215 -4.54 -16.86 2.81
C TRP A 215 -5.26 -16.15 1.66
N ALA A 216 -4.54 -15.27 0.95
CA ALA A 216 -5.05 -14.53 -0.20
C ALA A 216 -5.18 -15.36 -1.49
N ALA A 217 -4.83 -16.66 -1.50
CA ALA A 217 -4.82 -17.49 -2.71
C ALA A 217 -6.11 -17.44 -3.55
N PRO A 218 -7.34 -17.31 -2.98
CA PRO A 218 -8.56 -17.17 -3.80
C PRO A 218 -8.61 -15.91 -4.68
N PHE A 219 -7.75 -14.93 -4.42
CA PHE A 219 -7.70 -13.63 -5.13
C PHE A 219 -6.48 -13.50 -6.04
N GLU A 220 -5.61 -14.52 -6.08
CA GLU A 220 -4.40 -14.53 -6.91
C GLU A 220 -4.74 -14.38 -8.39
N ALA A 221 -3.99 -13.52 -9.08
CA ALA A 221 -4.07 -13.37 -10.52
C ALA A 221 -2.74 -13.81 -11.15
N ASP A 222 -2.82 -14.61 -12.22
CA ASP A 222 -1.68 -15.01 -13.05
C ASP A 222 -0.48 -15.60 -12.28
N GLY A 223 -0.71 -16.24 -11.14
CA GLY A 223 0.34 -16.86 -10.32
C GLY A 223 1.33 -15.88 -9.68
N GLU A 224 0.92 -14.63 -9.45
CA GLU A 224 1.76 -13.50 -9.01
C GLU A 224 2.43 -13.67 -7.64
N TYR A 225 2.01 -14.67 -6.85
CA TYR A 225 2.66 -15.12 -5.61
C TYR A 225 2.74 -16.65 -5.50
N GLY A 226 2.99 -17.31 -6.65
CA GLY A 226 3.42 -18.71 -6.72
C GLY A 226 2.38 -19.71 -7.19
N GLY A 227 1.11 -19.32 -7.34
CA GLY A 227 0.05 -20.17 -7.94
C GLY A 227 -0.25 -21.45 -7.16
N ARG A 228 0.03 -21.48 -5.84
CA ARG A 228 -0.09 -22.73 -5.03
C ARG A 228 -1.53 -23.04 -4.63
N GLY A 229 -2.48 -22.09 -4.82
CA GLY A 229 -3.86 -22.24 -4.40
C GLY A 229 -4.02 -22.36 -2.87
N MET A 230 -5.07 -23.07 -2.44
CA MET A 230 -5.36 -23.39 -1.04
C MET A 230 -5.02 -24.85 -0.76
N PRO A 231 -4.78 -25.25 0.51
CA PRO A 231 -4.60 -26.65 0.86
C PRO A 231 -5.88 -27.45 0.51
N GLN A 232 -5.72 -28.71 0.07
CA GLN A 232 -6.86 -29.57 -0.29
C GLN A 232 -7.80 -29.83 0.90
N ALA A 233 -7.26 -29.87 2.12
CA ALA A 233 -8.01 -30.01 3.35
C ALA A 233 -7.36 -29.19 4.45
N PHE A 234 -8.19 -28.54 5.28
CA PHE A 234 -7.73 -27.84 6.47
C PHE A 234 -7.65 -28.81 7.66
N THR A 235 -6.55 -28.74 8.39
CA THR A 235 -6.40 -29.42 9.67
C THR A 235 -6.52 -28.40 10.81
N PRO A 236 -6.93 -28.80 12.03
CA PRO A 236 -7.01 -27.90 13.18
C PRO A 236 -5.69 -27.13 13.43
N GLY A 237 -4.54 -27.78 13.22
CA GLY A 237 -3.22 -27.15 13.39
C GLY A 237 -2.94 -25.99 12.42
N MET A 238 -3.55 -25.99 11.23
CA MET A 238 -3.42 -24.90 10.26
C MET A 238 -4.16 -23.62 10.71
N LEU A 239 -5.16 -23.76 11.58
CA LEU A 239 -5.96 -22.66 12.13
C LEU A 239 -5.49 -22.24 13.53
N THR A 240 -4.42 -22.87 14.06
CA THR A 240 -3.85 -22.47 15.33
C THR A 240 -3.31 -21.04 15.24
N MET A 241 -3.65 -20.22 16.22
CA MET A 241 -3.18 -18.84 16.32
C MET A 241 -1.65 -18.81 16.39
N ARG A 242 -1.04 -18.05 15.48
CA ARG A 242 0.41 -17.78 15.43
C ARG A 242 0.63 -16.31 15.51
N LEU A 243 1.46 -15.90 16.44
CA LEU A 243 1.80 -14.51 16.67
C LEU A 243 3.30 -14.33 16.48
N LYS A 244 3.69 -13.20 15.97
CA LYS A 244 5.09 -12.76 15.94
C LYS A 244 5.64 -12.72 17.36
N GLY A 245 6.83 -13.31 17.58
CA GLY A 245 7.41 -13.43 18.92
C GLY A 245 6.84 -14.58 19.77
N GLY A 246 5.90 -15.40 19.25
CA GLY A 246 5.30 -16.55 19.94
C GLY A 246 4.13 -16.18 20.85
N THR A 247 3.52 -17.20 21.47
CA THR A 247 2.30 -17.05 22.32
C THR A 247 2.55 -16.33 23.65
N ALA A 248 3.79 -16.20 24.09
CA ALA A 248 4.19 -15.50 25.31
C ALA A 248 4.57 -14.03 25.06
N ALA A 249 4.46 -13.55 23.85
CA ALA A 249 4.83 -12.17 23.49
C ALA A 249 3.87 -11.16 24.14
N THR A 250 4.29 -10.61 25.26
CA THR A 250 3.55 -9.58 26.01
C THR A 250 3.70 -8.17 25.42
N SER A 251 4.57 -7.98 24.44
CA SER A 251 4.87 -6.67 23.85
C SER A 251 5.53 -6.80 22.48
N VAL A 252 4.78 -7.21 21.45
CA VAL A 252 5.29 -7.14 20.08
C VAL A 252 4.41 -6.17 19.33
N GLU A 253 4.94 -5.00 19.04
CA GLU A 253 4.29 -4.00 18.20
C GLU A 253 4.38 -4.46 16.74
N ASN A 254 3.24 -4.53 16.10
CA ASN A 254 3.07 -4.99 14.73
C ASN A 254 2.23 -3.97 13.98
N THR A 255 2.30 -3.99 12.68
CA THR A 255 1.53 -3.05 11.86
C THR A 255 1.53 -3.51 10.42
N THR A 256 0.37 -3.59 9.81
CA THR A 256 0.28 -3.63 8.36
C THR A 256 -0.31 -2.32 7.87
N LEU A 257 0.38 -1.68 6.93
CA LEU A 257 -0.06 -0.44 6.32
C LEU A 257 -0.51 -0.71 4.89
N ALA A 258 -1.60 -0.08 4.46
CA ALA A 258 -1.96 -0.08 3.06
C ALA A 258 -2.33 1.33 2.57
N VAL A 259 -1.97 1.60 1.32
CA VAL A 259 -2.47 2.73 0.53
C VAL A 259 -3.30 2.16 -0.61
N VAL A 260 -4.56 2.55 -0.69
CA VAL A 260 -5.45 2.25 -1.81
C VAL A 260 -5.62 3.51 -2.63
N ALA A 261 -5.24 3.48 -3.90
CA ALA A 261 -5.45 4.57 -4.83
C ALA A 261 -6.45 4.19 -5.93
N THR A 262 -7.21 5.17 -6.41
CA THR A 262 -8.17 5.00 -7.51
C THR A 262 -8.25 6.24 -8.38
N ASP A 263 -8.60 6.05 -9.66
CA ASP A 263 -8.94 7.14 -10.57
C ASP A 263 -10.44 7.54 -10.49
N ALA A 264 -11.23 6.92 -9.60
CA ALA A 264 -12.62 7.30 -9.35
C ALA A 264 -12.75 8.73 -8.81
N VAL A 265 -13.80 9.43 -9.20
CA VAL A 265 -14.21 10.69 -8.56
C VAL A 265 -14.90 10.36 -7.25
N LEU A 266 -14.24 10.68 -6.14
CA LEU A 266 -14.76 10.45 -4.80
C LEU A 266 -14.80 11.74 -3.99
N THR A 267 -15.82 11.87 -3.16
CA THR A 267 -15.81 12.81 -2.02
C THR A 267 -15.00 12.23 -0.86
N LYS A 268 -14.60 13.06 0.09
CA LYS A 268 -13.88 12.62 1.30
C LYS A 268 -14.65 11.53 2.10
N PRO A 269 -15.98 11.64 2.33
CA PRO A 269 -16.77 10.54 2.92
C PRO A 269 -16.74 9.24 2.12
N GLN A 270 -16.78 9.31 0.79
CA GLN A 270 -16.68 8.13 -0.07
C GLN A 270 -15.28 7.50 -0.01
N ALA A 271 -14.21 8.31 0.03
CA ALA A 271 -12.85 7.84 0.25
C ALA A 271 -12.72 7.16 1.63
N LYS A 272 -13.34 7.71 2.69
CA LYS A 272 -13.40 7.03 4.00
C LYS A 272 -14.13 5.69 3.92
N ARG A 273 -15.26 5.62 3.20
CA ARG A 273 -15.98 4.36 2.99
C ARG A 273 -15.12 3.35 2.24
N LEU A 274 -14.38 3.79 1.21
CA LEU A 274 -13.45 2.95 0.47
C LEU A 274 -12.36 2.37 1.39
N ALA A 275 -11.73 3.21 2.24
CA ALA A 275 -10.73 2.76 3.21
C ALA A 275 -11.30 1.69 4.15
N MET A 276 -12.52 1.90 4.67
CA MET A 276 -13.21 0.94 5.56
C MET A 276 -13.49 -0.40 4.86
N ILE A 277 -13.92 -0.40 3.61
CA ILE A 277 -14.17 -1.65 2.86
C ILE A 277 -12.85 -2.34 2.54
N ALA A 278 -11.82 -1.60 2.17
CA ALA A 278 -10.49 -2.13 1.84
C ALA A 278 -9.83 -2.86 3.03
N GLN A 279 -10.15 -2.52 4.28
CA GLN A 279 -9.71 -3.25 5.49
C GLN A 279 -10.08 -4.73 5.45
N THR A 280 -11.18 -5.11 4.77
CA THR A 280 -11.53 -6.53 4.63
C THR A 280 -10.49 -7.33 3.84
N GLY A 281 -9.64 -6.67 3.06
CA GLY A 281 -8.48 -7.27 2.38
C GLY A 281 -7.42 -7.79 3.37
N PHE A 282 -7.24 -7.13 4.51
CA PHE A 282 -6.36 -7.61 5.57
C PHE A 282 -6.82 -8.96 6.12
N ALA A 283 -8.12 -9.08 6.44
CA ALA A 283 -8.70 -10.33 6.95
C ALA A 283 -8.69 -11.47 5.90
N ARG A 284 -8.54 -11.15 4.62
CA ARG A 284 -8.37 -12.14 3.54
C ARG A 284 -6.94 -12.63 3.38
N ALA A 285 -5.96 -11.94 3.99
CA ALA A 285 -4.54 -12.19 3.75
C ALA A 285 -3.72 -12.43 5.02
N ILE A 286 -4.24 -12.12 6.21
CA ILE A 286 -3.53 -12.20 7.49
C ILE A 286 -4.40 -12.90 8.54
N TYR A 287 -3.81 -13.82 9.30
CA TYR A 287 -4.49 -14.53 10.37
C TYR A 287 -3.58 -14.76 11.59
N PRO A 288 -3.97 -14.26 12.82
CA PRO A 288 -5.01 -13.26 13.08
C PRO A 288 -4.62 -11.86 12.60
N VAL A 289 -5.56 -10.91 12.58
CA VAL A 289 -5.40 -9.54 12.12
C VAL A 289 -6.06 -8.56 13.09
N HIS A 290 -5.64 -7.30 13.06
CA HIS A 290 -6.20 -6.21 13.89
C HIS A 290 -6.12 -6.50 15.40
N ALA A 291 -4.99 -7.06 15.82
CA ALA A 291 -4.76 -7.34 17.24
C ALA A 291 -4.66 -6.03 18.06
N PRO A 292 -4.83 -6.09 19.39
CA PRO A 292 -4.75 -4.89 20.25
C PRO A 292 -3.44 -4.09 20.13
N LEU A 293 -2.33 -4.75 19.80
CA LEU A 293 -1.03 -4.11 19.59
C LEU A 293 -0.65 -3.94 18.09
N ASP A 294 -1.56 -4.27 17.16
CA ASP A 294 -1.38 -3.91 15.76
C ASP A 294 -1.57 -2.41 15.53
N GLY A 295 -0.86 -1.86 14.58
CA GLY A 295 -1.06 -0.50 14.10
C GLY A 295 -1.74 -0.42 12.74
N ASP A 296 -2.58 -1.39 12.39
CA ASP A 296 -3.15 -1.57 11.07
C ASP A 296 -3.94 -0.37 10.56
N VAL A 297 -3.52 0.14 9.38
CA VAL A 297 -4.05 1.36 8.78
C VAL A 297 -4.25 1.20 7.29
N VAL A 298 -5.36 1.72 6.76
CA VAL A 298 -5.60 1.91 5.33
C VAL A 298 -5.80 3.38 5.03
N PHE A 299 -4.96 3.94 4.15
CA PHE A 299 -5.20 5.21 3.48
C PHE A 299 -5.94 4.92 2.17
N ALA A 300 -6.99 5.68 1.87
CA ALA A 300 -7.62 5.71 0.55
C ALA A 300 -7.39 7.07 -0.10
N ALA A 301 -6.97 7.06 -1.37
CA ALA A 301 -6.71 8.26 -2.15
C ALA A 301 -7.37 8.18 -3.52
N ALA A 302 -7.95 9.28 -3.99
CA ALA A 302 -8.62 9.37 -5.29
C ALA A 302 -8.02 10.51 -6.12
N THR A 303 -7.57 10.19 -7.36
CA THR A 303 -7.09 11.19 -8.33
C THR A 303 -8.23 11.91 -9.05
N CYS A 304 -9.46 11.40 -8.94
CA CYS A 304 -10.69 12.04 -9.40
C CYS A 304 -10.77 12.26 -10.92
N GLU A 305 -10.51 11.23 -11.70
CA GLU A 305 -10.57 11.28 -13.17
C GLU A 305 -11.89 10.72 -13.73
N LYS A 306 -12.47 9.68 -13.11
CA LYS A 306 -13.63 8.93 -13.62
C LYS A 306 -14.83 8.98 -12.69
N PRO A 307 -15.98 9.46 -13.13
CA PRO A 307 -17.20 9.41 -12.32
C PRO A 307 -17.64 7.96 -12.07
N ILE A 308 -18.23 7.71 -10.91
CA ILE A 308 -18.85 6.42 -10.56
C ILE A 308 -20.24 6.66 -9.96
N ASP A 309 -21.08 5.63 -10.02
CA ASP A 309 -22.33 5.61 -9.24
C ASP A 309 -21.97 5.61 -7.73
N PRO A 310 -22.58 6.48 -6.91
CA PRO A 310 -22.21 6.63 -5.51
C PRO A 310 -22.57 5.43 -4.63
N LEU A 311 -23.42 4.52 -5.06
CA LEU A 311 -23.84 3.32 -4.33
C LEU A 311 -23.27 2.05 -4.97
N ALA A 312 -23.74 1.70 -6.18
CA ALA A 312 -23.34 0.47 -6.87
C ALA A 312 -21.85 0.54 -7.27
N GLY A 313 -21.41 1.64 -7.89
CA GLY A 313 -20.02 1.83 -8.31
C GLY A 313 -19.06 1.86 -7.13
N LEU A 314 -19.43 2.49 -6.01
CA LEU A 314 -18.61 2.49 -4.80
C LEU A 314 -18.55 1.10 -4.14
N THR A 315 -19.64 0.31 -4.20
CA THR A 315 -19.66 -1.07 -3.71
C THR A 315 -18.71 -1.96 -4.52
N GLU A 316 -18.79 -1.87 -5.85
CA GLU A 316 -17.92 -2.60 -6.77
C GLU A 316 -16.46 -2.22 -6.57
N LEU A 317 -16.16 -0.91 -6.52
CA LEU A 317 -14.82 -0.38 -6.27
C LEU A 317 -14.26 -0.89 -4.93
N GLY A 318 -15.08 -0.89 -3.88
CA GLY A 318 -14.69 -1.38 -2.55
C GLY A 318 -14.38 -2.88 -2.54
N MET A 319 -15.17 -3.70 -3.24
CA MET A 319 -14.90 -5.14 -3.41
C MET A 319 -13.55 -5.38 -4.10
N VAL A 320 -13.30 -4.67 -5.21
CA VAL A 320 -12.04 -4.79 -5.95
C VAL A 320 -10.87 -4.25 -5.11
N ALA A 321 -11.07 -3.15 -4.37
CA ALA A 321 -10.06 -2.61 -3.46
C ALA A 321 -9.63 -3.62 -2.39
N ALA A 322 -10.58 -4.32 -1.77
CA ALA A 322 -10.28 -5.37 -0.79
C ALA A 322 -9.47 -6.53 -1.41
N ASN A 323 -9.79 -6.92 -2.65
CA ASN A 323 -9.05 -7.97 -3.35
C ASN A 323 -7.63 -7.54 -3.68
N VAL A 324 -7.41 -6.32 -4.20
CA VAL A 324 -6.05 -5.85 -4.52
C VAL A 324 -5.21 -5.61 -3.26
N VAL A 325 -5.83 -5.24 -2.12
CA VAL A 325 -5.14 -5.18 -0.83
C VAL A 325 -4.66 -6.56 -0.40
N ALA A 326 -5.52 -7.58 -0.47
CA ALA A 326 -5.12 -8.95 -0.13
C ALA A 326 -3.98 -9.46 -1.03
N ARG A 327 -4.05 -9.20 -2.33
CA ARG A 327 -3.00 -9.51 -3.30
C ARG A 327 -1.70 -8.77 -3.00
N ALA A 328 -1.77 -7.46 -2.70
CA ALA A 328 -0.61 -6.66 -2.34
C ALA A 328 0.10 -7.23 -1.09
N ILE A 329 -0.66 -7.64 -0.07
CA ILE A 329 -0.11 -8.26 1.14
C ILE A 329 0.65 -9.55 0.79
N ALA A 330 0.03 -10.46 0.05
CA ALA A 330 0.67 -11.72 -0.34
C ALA A 330 1.93 -11.49 -1.20
N ARG A 331 1.85 -10.59 -2.18
CA ARG A 331 3.00 -10.23 -3.05
C ARG A 331 4.15 -9.61 -2.26
N GLY A 332 3.88 -8.84 -1.21
CA GLY A 332 4.91 -8.24 -0.36
C GLY A 332 5.76 -9.31 0.34
N VAL A 333 5.12 -10.34 0.89
CA VAL A 333 5.81 -11.47 1.54
C VAL A 333 6.48 -12.38 0.50
N TYR A 334 5.81 -12.66 -0.60
CA TYR A 334 6.35 -13.48 -1.69
C TYR A 334 7.61 -12.89 -2.34
N ALA A 335 7.65 -11.57 -2.52
CA ALA A 335 8.78 -10.86 -3.14
C ALA A 335 9.93 -10.57 -2.16
N ALA A 336 9.73 -10.78 -0.85
CA ALA A 336 10.73 -10.48 0.16
C ALA A 336 11.97 -11.38 0.06
N THR A 337 13.11 -10.84 0.49
CA THR A 337 14.36 -11.55 0.72
C THR A 337 14.72 -11.48 2.21
N ALA A 338 15.28 -12.54 2.78
CA ALA A 338 15.68 -12.57 4.18
C ALA A 338 16.73 -11.50 4.49
N LEU A 339 16.72 -10.98 5.72
CA LEU A 339 17.76 -10.06 6.19
C LEU A 339 19.05 -10.86 6.48
N PRO A 340 20.26 -10.24 6.29
CA PRO A 340 21.54 -10.94 6.44
C PRO A 340 22.01 -10.99 7.91
N PHE A 341 21.10 -11.17 8.86
CA PHE A 341 21.41 -11.22 10.27
C PHE A 341 21.19 -12.63 10.85
N PRO A 342 21.92 -13.03 11.88
CA PRO A 342 21.60 -14.22 12.64
C PRO A 342 20.15 -14.19 13.14
N ASP A 343 19.46 -15.32 13.11
CA ASP A 343 18.08 -15.48 13.58
C ASP A 343 17.02 -14.65 12.81
N ALA A 344 17.39 -14.05 11.67
CA ALA A 344 16.41 -13.40 10.79
C ALA A 344 15.38 -14.43 10.28
N LEU A 345 14.11 -13.99 10.22
CA LEU A 345 13.07 -14.85 9.65
C LEU A 345 13.36 -15.12 8.17
N PRO A 346 13.15 -16.38 7.72
CA PRO A 346 13.36 -16.76 6.33
C PRO A 346 12.39 -16.02 5.41
N ALA A 347 12.79 -15.78 4.17
CA ALA A 347 11.84 -15.40 3.15
C ALA A 347 10.97 -16.63 2.75
N TRP A 348 9.79 -16.37 2.21
CA TRP A 348 8.92 -17.45 1.74
C TRP A 348 9.62 -18.31 0.68
N LYS A 349 10.37 -17.68 -0.22
CA LYS A 349 11.10 -18.34 -1.30
C LYS A 349 12.26 -19.24 -0.81
N ASP A 350 12.82 -18.96 0.35
CA ASP A 350 13.88 -19.80 0.94
C ASP A 350 13.35 -21.18 1.35
N ARG A 351 12.03 -21.28 1.58
CA ARG A 351 11.40 -22.55 1.96
C ARG A 351 10.63 -23.24 0.84
N PHE A 352 10.07 -22.48 -0.09
CA PHE A 352 9.07 -22.97 -1.03
C PHE A 352 9.31 -22.56 -2.49
N GLY A 353 10.34 -21.75 -2.76
CA GLY A 353 10.69 -21.26 -4.09
C GLY A 353 11.41 -22.25 -4.99
#